data_98123caa8dc2033980f2a80ea2f55350
#
_entry.id   98123caa8dc2033980f2a80ea2f55350
#
_cell.length_a   1.000
_cell.length_b   1.000
_cell.length_c   1.000
_cell.angle_alpha   90.00
_cell.angle_beta   90.00
_cell.angle_gamma   90.00
#
_symmetry.space_group_name_H-M   'P 1'
#
loop_
_entity.id
_entity.type
_entity.pdbx_description
1 polymer ?
#
loop_
_entity_poly.entity_id
_entity_poly.type
_entity_poly.pdbx_seq_one_letter_code
_entity_poly.pdbx_strand_id
1 'polypeptide(L)'
;DVIAYRQQMTPRVKQEVNVPVIADADTGYGNAINVIRTVEDFEAAGVAGIHIEDQVSPKRCGHVAGKMIISLEEAVGKLRAALDARKDKDFIIMARTDAIAASGGGIDEAVRRGKEFARIGCDVVWCEFPSADIEYPKRFAQEVHREFPGLPLYFNYSSNLKWHESPSTFDEIAELGYKAMHVSLAGMRLLSPDDRYPT
;
A
#
# COMPACT_ATOMS: atom_id res chain seq x y z
N ASP A 1 -15.64 -14.52 -8.01
CA ASP A 1 -15.12 -13.21 -8.36
C ASP A 1 -14.58 -12.52 -7.10
N VAL A 2 -13.28 -12.20 -7.09
CA VAL A 2 -12.58 -11.62 -5.92
C VAL A 2 -13.15 -10.24 -5.59
N ILE A 3 -13.53 -9.46 -6.58
CA ILE A 3 -14.15 -8.13 -6.40
C ILE A 3 -15.49 -8.29 -5.68
N ALA A 4 -16.35 -9.18 -6.18
CA ALA A 4 -17.65 -9.43 -5.57
C ALA A 4 -17.53 -9.93 -4.12
N TYR A 5 -16.54 -10.80 -3.84
CA TYR A 5 -16.27 -11.26 -2.48
C TYR A 5 -15.83 -10.10 -1.57
N ARG A 6 -14.90 -9.27 -2.00
CA ARG A 6 -14.43 -8.11 -1.22
C ARG A 6 -15.53 -7.09 -1.00
N GLN A 7 -16.36 -6.82 -2.02
CA GLN A 7 -17.53 -5.95 -1.91
C GLN A 7 -18.54 -6.47 -0.86
N GLN A 8 -18.69 -7.78 -0.73
CA GLN A 8 -19.58 -8.37 0.29
C GLN A 8 -18.97 -8.35 1.69
N MET A 9 -17.64 -8.52 1.81
CA MET A 9 -16.96 -8.57 3.10
C MET A 9 -16.72 -7.18 3.69
N THR A 10 -16.42 -6.19 2.87
CA THR A 10 -16.11 -4.84 3.33
C THR A 10 -17.22 -4.19 4.14
N PRO A 11 -18.52 -4.19 3.70
CA PRO A 11 -19.61 -3.67 4.51
C PRO A 11 -19.79 -4.42 5.84
N ARG A 12 -19.57 -5.74 5.86
CA ARG A 12 -19.63 -6.52 7.10
C ARG A 12 -18.58 -6.10 8.10
N VAL A 13 -17.33 -5.97 7.67
CA VAL A 13 -16.24 -5.46 8.52
C VAL A 13 -16.57 -4.05 9.02
N LYS A 14 -17.06 -3.17 8.16
CA LYS A 14 -17.46 -1.81 8.52
C LYS A 14 -18.59 -1.78 9.57
N GLN A 15 -19.53 -2.71 9.51
CA GLN A 15 -20.61 -2.82 10.51
C GLN A 15 -20.11 -3.29 11.89
N GLU A 16 -19.09 -4.14 11.91
CA GLU A 16 -18.55 -4.73 13.14
C GLU A 16 -17.52 -3.84 13.84
N VAL A 17 -16.93 -2.85 13.13
CA VAL A 17 -15.90 -1.99 13.69
C VAL A 17 -16.27 -0.51 13.58
N ASN A 18 -16.05 0.24 14.64
CA ASN A 18 -16.28 1.70 14.67
C ASN A 18 -14.97 2.47 14.48
N VAL A 19 -14.18 2.06 13.48
CA VAL A 19 -12.91 2.70 13.09
C VAL A 19 -12.84 2.83 11.57
N PRO A 20 -12.05 3.80 11.04
CA PRO A 20 -11.80 3.87 9.60
C PRO A 20 -11.16 2.58 9.08
N VAL A 21 -11.64 2.10 7.94
CA VAL A 21 -11.13 0.90 7.28
C VAL A 21 -10.46 1.29 5.98
N ILE A 22 -9.21 0.90 5.79
CA ILE A 22 -8.49 0.98 4.51
C ILE A 22 -8.51 -0.40 3.87
N ALA A 23 -8.97 -0.49 2.64
CA ALA A 23 -9.08 -1.76 1.93
C ALA A 23 -7.93 -1.97 0.93
N ASP A 24 -7.50 -3.22 0.81
CA ASP A 24 -6.57 -3.66 -0.24
C ASP A 24 -7.34 -3.82 -1.56
N ALA A 25 -7.03 -3.00 -2.55
CA ALA A 25 -7.60 -3.07 -3.89
C ALA A 25 -6.65 -3.74 -4.91
N ASP A 26 -5.65 -4.49 -4.45
CA ASP A 26 -4.66 -5.16 -5.30
C ASP A 26 -4.03 -4.19 -6.32
N THR A 27 -4.09 -4.55 -7.59
CA THR A 27 -3.62 -3.70 -8.70
C THR A 27 -4.73 -2.83 -9.31
N GLY A 28 -5.90 -2.73 -8.66
CA GLY A 28 -7.09 -2.04 -9.17
C GLY A 28 -7.94 -2.89 -10.13
N TYR A 29 -7.67 -4.20 -10.20
CA TYR A 29 -8.43 -5.22 -10.94
C TYR A 29 -8.54 -5.03 -12.45
N GLY A 30 -7.54 -4.40 -13.07
CA GLY A 30 -7.46 -4.22 -14.51
C GLY A 30 -6.77 -2.92 -14.93
N ASN A 31 -7.23 -2.35 -16.02
CA ASN A 31 -6.72 -1.07 -16.52
C ASN A 31 -7.37 0.14 -15.82
N ALA A 32 -7.08 1.36 -16.27
CA ALA A 32 -7.60 2.60 -15.69
C ALA A 32 -9.15 2.64 -15.61
N ILE A 33 -9.86 2.08 -16.59
CA ILE A 33 -11.33 2.02 -16.59
C ILE A 33 -11.85 1.10 -15.49
N ASN A 34 -11.18 -0.04 -15.26
CA ASN A 34 -11.53 -0.93 -14.16
C ASN A 34 -11.28 -0.27 -12.80
N VAL A 35 -10.20 0.52 -12.69
CA VAL A 35 -9.87 1.27 -11.47
C VAL A 35 -10.98 2.28 -11.11
N ILE A 36 -11.58 2.97 -12.07
CA ILE A 36 -12.73 3.86 -11.84
C ILE A 36 -13.83 3.11 -11.09
N ARG A 37 -14.25 1.97 -11.63
CA ARG A 37 -15.28 1.13 -11.00
C ARG A 37 -14.84 0.63 -9.62
N THR A 38 -13.58 0.24 -9.48
CA THR A 38 -13.03 -0.22 -8.21
C THR A 38 -13.18 0.86 -7.12
N VAL A 39 -12.81 2.11 -7.43
CA VAL A 39 -12.96 3.23 -6.49
C VAL A 39 -14.42 3.45 -6.12
N GLU A 40 -15.30 3.54 -7.11
CA GLU A 40 -16.73 3.77 -6.88
C GLU A 40 -17.36 2.66 -6.00
N ASP A 41 -17.01 1.40 -6.24
CA ASP A 41 -17.54 0.27 -5.50
C ASP A 41 -17.02 0.26 -4.05
N PHE A 42 -15.74 0.55 -3.80
CA PHE A 42 -15.18 0.61 -2.45
C PHE A 42 -15.67 1.82 -1.66
N GLU A 43 -15.78 2.97 -2.31
CA GLU A 43 -16.34 4.18 -1.71
C GLU A 43 -17.80 3.96 -1.30
N ALA A 44 -18.63 3.37 -2.19
CA ALA A 44 -20.00 2.99 -1.88
C ALA A 44 -20.11 1.96 -0.75
N ALA A 45 -19.13 1.10 -0.58
CA ALA A 45 -19.05 0.15 0.54
C ALA A 45 -18.71 0.83 1.88
N GLY A 46 -18.35 2.12 1.89
CA GLY A 46 -18.14 2.93 3.08
C GLY A 46 -16.79 2.74 3.75
N VAL A 47 -15.75 2.29 3.03
CA VAL A 47 -14.38 2.32 3.55
C VAL A 47 -13.82 3.73 3.52
N ALA A 48 -12.83 4.01 4.35
CA ALA A 48 -12.17 5.32 4.41
C ALA A 48 -11.14 5.53 3.29
N GLY A 49 -10.74 4.47 2.60
CA GLY A 49 -9.80 4.54 1.49
C GLY A 49 -9.35 3.17 1.01
N ILE A 50 -8.57 3.19 -0.03
CA ILE A 50 -7.97 1.99 -0.64
C ILE A 50 -6.49 2.19 -0.93
N HIS A 51 -5.75 1.10 -1.04
CA HIS A 51 -4.44 1.14 -1.70
C HIS A 51 -4.44 0.35 -3.00
N ILE A 52 -3.70 0.85 -3.98
CA ILE A 52 -3.50 0.24 -5.30
C ILE A 52 -2.01 0.11 -5.53
N GLU A 53 -1.55 -1.09 -5.90
CA GLU A 53 -0.14 -1.37 -6.16
C GLU A 53 0.19 -1.46 -7.65
N ASP A 54 1.45 -1.20 -7.97
CA ASP A 54 1.97 -1.12 -9.34
C ASP A 54 2.48 -2.45 -9.91
N GLN A 55 2.11 -3.58 -9.32
CA GLN A 55 2.46 -4.89 -9.86
C GLN A 55 1.70 -5.24 -11.13
N VAL A 56 2.32 -6.10 -11.96
CA VAL A 56 1.63 -6.77 -13.07
C VAL A 56 0.59 -7.73 -12.50
N SER A 57 -0.63 -7.73 -13.05
CA SER A 57 -1.68 -8.68 -12.66
C SER A 57 -1.54 -10.01 -13.44
N PRO A 58 -1.70 -11.18 -12.78
CA PRO A 58 -2.02 -11.36 -11.35
C PRO A 58 -0.81 -11.07 -10.46
N LYS A 59 -1.04 -10.30 -9.39
CA LYS A 59 0.04 -9.87 -8.49
C LYS A 59 0.59 -11.03 -7.65
N ARG A 60 1.79 -10.83 -7.11
CA ARG A 60 2.40 -11.71 -6.10
C ARG A 60 2.39 -11.03 -4.74
N CYS A 61 2.44 -11.81 -3.67
CA CYS A 61 2.63 -11.27 -2.34
C CYS A 61 3.89 -10.38 -2.28
N GLY A 62 3.81 -9.24 -1.60
CA GLY A 62 4.92 -8.28 -1.48
C GLY A 62 6.23 -8.87 -0.95
N HIS A 63 6.15 -9.97 -0.20
CA HIS A 63 7.28 -10.67 0.39
C HIS A 63 7.89 -11.78 -0.50
N VAL A 64 7.31 -12.03 -1.68
CA VAL A 64 7.75 -13.12 -2.57
C VAL A 64 8.60 -12.56 -3.71
N ALA A 65 9.66 -13.31 -4.08
CA ALA A 65 10.53 -12.96 -5.20
C ALA A 65 9.84 -13.10 -6.57
N GLY A 66 10.41 -12.46 -7.59
CA GLY A 66 9.93 -12.55 -8.98
C GLY A 66 8.71 -11.66 -9.25
N LYS A 67 8.54 -10.60 -8.48
CA LYS A 67 7.56 -9.54 -8.80
C LYS A 67 7.95 -8.82 -10.09
N MET A 68 6.93 -8.45 -10.84
CA MET A 68 7.07 -7.55 -11.99
C MET A 68 6.14 -6.35 -11.77
N ILE A 69 6.62 -5.18 -12.15
CA ILE A 69 5.85 -3.94 -12.09
C ILE A 69 5.47 -3.48 -13.49
N ILE A 70 4.31 -2.85 -13.59
CA ILE A 70 3.85 -2.19 -14.82
C ILE A 70 4.70 -0.94 -15.09
N SER A 71 4.63 -0.39 -16.30
CA SER A 71 5.31 0.87 -16.62
C SER A 71 4.86 1.98 -15.67
N LEU A 72 5.73 2.96 -15.41
CA LEU A 72 5.36 4.11 -14.59
C LEU A 72 4.19 4.89 -15.19
N GLU A 73 4.15 5.02 -16.52
CA GLU A 73 3.07 5.69 -17.23
C GLU A 73 1.72 5.00 -16.98
N GLU A 74 1.68 3.67 -17.06
CA GLU A 74 0.49 2.90 -16.77
C GLU A 74 0.06 3.03 -15.30
N ALA A 75 1.01 2.93 -14.36
CA ALA A 75 0.73 3.11 -12.94
C ALA A 75 0.15 4.50 -12.64
N VAL A 76 0.76 5.54 -13.18
CA VAL A 76 0.27 6.93 -13.07
C VAL A 76 -1.11 7.09 -13.69
N GLY A 77 -1.34 6.49 -14.87
CA GLY A 77 -2.66 6.52 -15.52
C GLY A 77 -3.76 5.89 -14.68
N LYS A 78 -3.48 4.74 -14.06
CA LYS A 78 -4.41 4.06 -13.14
C LYS A 78 -4.68 4.88 -11.88
N LEU A 79 -3.66 5.46 -11.26
CA LEU A 79 -3.81 6.27 -10.06
C LEU A 79 -4.53 7.59 -10.34
N ARG A 80 -4.30 8.23 -11.48
CA ARG A 80 -5.10 9.40 -11.91
C ARG A 80 -6.57 9.04 -12.07
N ALA A 81 -6.86 7.91 -12.72
CA ALA A 81 -8.22 7.44 -12.83
C ALA A 81 -8.89 7.17 -11.47
N ALA A 82 -8.12 6.68 -10.48
CA ALA A 82 -8.60 6.53 -9.11
C ALA A 82 -8.91 7.87 -8.44
N LEU A 83 -8.01 8.84 -8.57
CA LEU A 83 -8.19 10.18 -8.01
C LEU A 83 -9.39 10.92 -8.62
N ASP A 84 -9.57 10.78 -9.93
CA ASP A 84 -10.67 11.42 -10.66
C ASP A 84 -12.03 10.75 -10.38
N ALA A 85 -12.04 9.45 -10.08
CA ALA A 85 -13.26 8.68 -9.83
C ALA A 85 -13.84 8.90 -8.44
N ARG A 86 -13.03 9.26 -7.44
CA ARG A 86 -13.50 9.45 -6.07
C ARG A 86 -14.46 10.65 -5.98
N LYS A 87 -15.55 10.47 -5.24
CA LYS A 87 -16.58 11.50 -5.02
C LYS A 87 -16.40 12.22 -3.69
N ASP A 88 -16.03 11.46 -2.66
CA ASP A 88 -15.71 11.98 -1.34
C ASP A 88 -14.23 12.38 -1.28
N LYS A 89 -13.95 13.64 -0.98
CA LYS A 89 -12.57 14.15 -0.87
C LYS A 89 -11.79 13.57 0.31
N ASP A 90 -12.51 13.04 1.29
CA ASP A 90 -11.90 12.39 2.46
C ASP A 90 -11.61 10.91 2.21
N PHE A 91 -12.06 10.35 1.07
CA PHE A 91 -11.71 8.99 0.66
C PHE A 91 -10.25 8.92 0.22
N ILE A 92 -9.43 8.15 0.93
CA ILE A 92 -7.98 8.09 0.73
C ILE A 92 -7.62 7.19 -0.46
N ILE A 93 -6.87 7.72 -1.41
CA ILE A 93 -6.18 6.95 -2.45
C ILE A 93 -4.71 6.82 -2.08
N MET A 94 -4.34 5.63 -1.65
CA MET A 94 -2.96 5.30 -1.30
C MET A 94 -2.29 4.58 -2.48
N ALA A 95 -1.19 5.14 -2.98
CA ALA A 95 -0.39 4.53 -4.03
C ALA A 95 0.71 3.67 -3.42
N ARG A 96 0.76 2.39 -3.83
CA ARG A 96 1.82 1.47 -3.40
C ARG A 96 2.75 1.15 -4.56
N THR A 97 4.06 1.13 -4.27
CA THR A 97 5.06 0.59 -5.20
C THR A 97 5.78 -0.62 -4.61
N ASP A 98 5.90 -1.65 -5.41
CA ASP A 98 6.70 -2.85 -5.15
C ASP A 98 8.03 -2.86 -5.91
N ALA A 99 8.47 -1.69 -6.40
CA ALA A 99 9.59 -1.57 -7.32
C ALA A 99 10.93 -2.04 -6.74
N ILE A 100 11.16 -1.95 -5.42
CA ILE A 100 12.48 -2.30 -4.85
C ILE A 100 12.85 -3.75 -5.16
N ALA A 101 11.93 -4.68 -4.96
CA ALA A 101 12.17 -6.10 -5.13
C ALA A 101 11.68 -6.65 -6.48
N ALA A 102 11.23 -5.79 -7.37
CA ALA A 102 10.80 -6.18 -8.72
C ALA A 102 11.99 -6.41 -9.64
N SER A 103 11.79 -7.27 -10.64
CA SER A 103 12.79 -7.50 -11.68
C SER A 103 13.08 -6.19 -12.44
N GLY A 104 14.34 -5.79 -12.50
CA GLY A 104 14.76 -4.53 -13.11
C GLY A 104 14.40 -3.27 -12.30
N GLY A 105 13.94 -3.43 -11.07
CA GLY A 105 13.60 -2.35 -10.15
C GLY A 105 14.78 -1.88 -9.31
N GLY A 106 14.52 -1.58 -8.05
CA GLY A 106 15.47 -1.08 -7.05
C GLY A 106 15.00 0.17 -6.35
N ILE A 107 15.79 0.63 -5.40
CA ILE A 107 15.40 1.80 -4.57
C ILE A 107 15.25 3.08 -5.39
N ASP A 108 16.08 3.30 -6.43
CA ASP A 108 15.98 4.49 -7.28
C ASP A 108 14.68 4.51 -8.08
N GLU A 109 14.26 3.36 -8.60
CA GLU A 109 12.98 3.23 -9.30
C GLU A 109 11.80 3.42 -8.32
N ALA A 110 11.88 2.87 -7.11
CA ALA A 110 10.85 3.07 -6.10
C ALA A 110 10.72 4.56 -5.71
N VAL A 111 11.84 5.25 -5.50
CA VAL A 111 11.86 6.69 -5.23
C VAL A 111 11.25 7.48 -6.39
N ARG A 112 11.64 7.17 -7.64
CA ARG A 112 11.08 7.80 -8.83
C ARG A 112 9.56 7.64 -8.89
N ARG A 113 9.05 6.45 -8.64
CA ARG A 113 7.60 6.16 -8.59
C ARG A 113 6.91 6.89 -7.46
N GLY A 114 7.47 6.82 -6.25
CA GLY A 114 6.92 7.53 -5.09
C GLY A 114 6.76 9.03 -5.32
N LYS A 115 7.74 9.66 -5.96
CA LYS A 115 7.68 11.08 -6.34
C LYS A 115 6.59 11.36 -7.39
N GLU A 116 6.45 10.51 -8.40
CA GLU A 116 5.39 10.66 -9.41
C GLU A 116 3.99 10.46 -8.80
N PHE A 117 3.82 9.49 -7.90
CA PHE A 117 2.55 9.28 -7.20
C PHE A 117 2.19 10.48 -6.31
N ALA A 118 3.18 11.06 -5.63
CA ALA A 118 3.01 12.30 -4.89
C ALA A 118 2.62 13.48 -5.81
N ARG A 119 3.30 13.61 -6.95
CA ARG A 119 3.10 14.72 -7.90
C ARG A 119 1.71 14.73 -8.52
N ILE A 120 1.10 13.56 -8.73
CA ILE A 120 -0.28 13.47 -9.24
C ILE A 120 -1.34 13.64 -8.16
N GLY A 121 -0.95 13.77 -6.88
CA GLY A 121 -1.85 14.06 -5.77
C GLY A 121 -2.39 12.84 -5.02
N CYS A 122 -1.71 11.70 -5.05
CA CYS A 122 -2.06 10.60 -4.14
C CYS A 122 -1.91 11.06 -2.68
N ASP A 123 -2.89 10.69 -1.85
CA ASP A 123 -2.97 11.18 -0.47
C ASP A 123 -1.90 10.57 0.43
N VAL A 124 -1.50 9.35 0.14
CA VAL A 124 -0.49 8.58 0.87
C VAL A 124 0.34 7.77 -0.11
N VAL A 125 1.64 7.66 0.14
CA VAL A 125 2.51 6.80 -0.64
C VAL A 125 3.10 5.70 0.24
N TRP A 126 3.07 4.49 -0.28
CA TRP A 126 3.60 3.28 0.33
C TRP A 126 4.65 2.65 -0.58
N CYS A 127 5.85 2.43 -0.05
CA CYS A 127 6.86 1.59 -0.68
C CYS A 127 6.97 0.27 0.08
N GLU A 128 6.85 -0.86 -0.61
CA GLU A 128 7.09 -2.17 -0.02
C GLU A 128 8.58 -2.46 0.04
N PHE A 129 9.10 -2.71 1.24
CA PHE A 129 10.52 -2.97 1.48
C PHE A 129 10.83 -4.47 1.45
N PRO A 130 11.99 -4.90 0.92
CA PRO A 130 12.30 -6.32 0.77
C PRO A 130 12.83 -6.98 2.06
N SER A 131 13.20 -6.19 3.05
CA SER A 131 13.81 -6.64 4.32
C SER A 131 13.63 -5.61 5.42
N ALA A 132 13.97 -5.97 6.65
CA ALA A 132 13.98 -5.08 7.82
C ALA A 132 15.25 -4.21 7.90
N ASP A 133 15.82 -3.82 6.77
CA ASP A 133 16.91 -2.87 6.69
C ASP A 133 16.36 -1.44 6.68
N ILE A 134 16.63 -0.69 7.74
CA ILE A 134 16.13 0.69 7.94
C ILE A 134 16.64 1.68 6.88
N GLU A 135 17.72 1.37 6.20
CA GLU A 135 18.27 2.26 5.16
C GLU A 135 17.33 2.38 3.94
N TYR A 136 16.52 1.35 3.65
CA TYR A 136 15.51 1.45 2.61
C TYR A 136 14.42 2.48 2.94
N PRO A 137 13.66 2.37 4.04
CA PRO A 137 12.63 3.35 4.37
C PRO A 137 13.21 4.74 4.63
N LYS A 138 14.38 4.85 5.23
CA LYS A 138 15.07 6.12 5.45
C LYS A 138 15.40 6.84 4.15
N ARG A 139 16.03 6.15 3.20
CA ARG A 139 16.36 6.71 1.89
C ARG A 139 15.10 7.09 1.11
N PHE A 140 14.10 6.21 1.09
CA PHE A 140 12.84 6.47 0.39
C PHE A 140 12.16 7.73 0.95
N ALA A 141 12.00 7.82 2.27
CA ALA A 141 11.39 8.97 2.93
C ALA A 141 12.15 10.28 2.66
N GLN A 142 13.47 10.27 2.84
CA GLN A 142 14.31 11.46 2.59
C GLN A 142 14.19 11.96 1.15
N GLU A 143 14.24 11.07 0.18
CA GLU A 143 14.18 11.46 -1.23
C GLU A 143 12.80 11.97 -1.64
N VAL A 144 11.73 11.34 -1.14
CA VAL A 144 10.35 11.79 -1.42
C VAL A 144 10.07 13.11 -0.71
N HIS A 145 10.40 13.23 0.56
CA HIS A 145 10.12 14.45 1.36
C HIS A 145 10.97 15.65 0.94
N ARG A 146 12.08 15.45 0.24
CA ARG A 146 12.84 16.57 -0.34
C ARG A 146 12.01 17.38 -1.33
N GLU A 147 11.13 16.73 -2.08
CA GLU A 147 10.24 17.40 -3.07
C GLU A 147 8.82 17.59 -2.53
N PHE A 148 8.35 16.69 -1.67
CA PHE A 148 6.99 16.68 -1.13
C PHE A 148 7.02 16.64 0.40
N PRO A 149 7.52 17.70 1.07
CA PRO A 149 7.58 17.75 2.52
C PRO A 149 6.16 17.70 3.10
N GLY A 150 5.93 16.78 4.01
CA GLY A 150 4.63 16.60 4.65
C GLY A 150 3.69 15.59 3.97
N LEU A 151 4.07 15.01 2.82
CA LEU A 151 3.32 13.88 2.26
C LEU A 151 3.32 12.72 3.27
N PRO A 152 2.15 12.19 3.66
CA PRO A 152 2.11 11.02 4.52
C PRO A 152 2.70 9.79 3.81
N LEU A 153 3.62 9.11 4.47
CA LEU A 153 4.14 7.82 4.05
C LEU A 153 3.53 6.71 4.89
N TYR A 154 3.32 5.56 4.26
CA TYR A 154 2.76 4.37 4.91
C TYR A 154 3.81 3.28 5.05
N PHE A 155 3.81 2.60 6.21
CA PHE A 155 4.78 1.57 6.54
C PHE A 155 4.13 0.21 6.72
N ASN A 156 4.75 -0.85 6.18
CA ASN A 156 4.38 -2.22 6.46
C ASN A 156 5.35 -2.83 7.48
N TYR A 157 4.93 -2.89 8.74
CA TYR A 157 5.67 -3.59 9.78
C TYR A 157 5.34 -5.08 9.73
N SER A 158 5.99 -5.78 8.81
CA SER A 158 5.73 -7.20 8.58
C SER A 158 6.69 -8.08 9.38
N SER A 159 6.13 -9.01 10.13
CA SER A 159 6.92 -10.04 10.81
C SER A 159 7.59 -11.02 9.84
N ASN A 160 7.02 -11.22 8.65
CA ASN A 160 7.66 -12.04 7.60
C ASN A 160 8.96 -11.42 7.10
N LEU A 161 9.11 -10.11 7.20
CA LEU A 161 10.34 -9.37 6.89
C LEU A 161 11.21 -9.18 8.12
N LYS A 162 10.83 -9.75 9.27
CA LYS A 162 11.57 -9.71 10.52
C LYS A 162 11.76 -8.31 11.13
N TRP A 163 10.83 -7.39 10.88
CA TRP A 163 10.88 -6.05 11.47
C TRP A 163 10.89 -6.11 13.01
N HIS A 164 10.28 -7.13 13.62
CA HIS A 164 10.30 -7.34 15.07
C HIS A 164 11.67 -7.76 15.61
N GLU A 165 12.60 -8.19 14.76
CA GLU A 165 14.00 -8.47 15.09
C GLU A 165 14.91 -7.25 14.81
N SER A 166 14.39 -6.22 14.11
CA SER A 166 15.13 -4.99 13.83
C SER A 166 15.31 -4.18 15.12
N PRO A 167 16.46 -3.51 15.30
CA PRO A 167 16.64 -2.59 16.41
C PRO A 167 15.80 -1.29 16.27
N SER A 168 15.19 -1.06 15.11
CA SER A 168 14.44 0.15 14.83
C SER A 168 13.11 0.19 15.56
N THR A 169 12.87 1.30 16.25
CA THR A 169 11.63 1.55 16.99
C THR A 169 10.54 2.15 16.12
N PHE A 170 9.30 2.11 16.59
CA PHE A 170 8.18 2.79 15.92
C PHE A 170 8.37 4.30 15.88
N ASP A 171 8.98 4.89 16.94
CA ASP A 171 9.25 6.32 16.99
C ASP A 171 10.26 6.73 15.93
N GLU A 172 11.35 5.97 15.75
CA GLU A 172 12.33 6.22 14.68
C GLU A 172 11.68 6.15 13.29
N ILE A 173 10.79 5.17 13.05
CA ILE A 173 10.05 5.08 11.79
C ILE A 173 9.11 6.29 11.61
N ALA A 174 8.44 6.72 12.68
CA ALA A 174 7.57 7.90 12.64
C ALA A 174 8.34 9.20 12.38
N GLU A 175 9.54 9.35 12.94
CA GLU A 175 10.44 10.50 12.71
C GLU A 175 10.90 10.61 11.25
N LEU A 176 11.01 9.49 10.54
CA LEU A 176 11.26 9.48 9.09
C LEU A 176 10.08 10.02 8.26
N GLY A 177 8.91 10.24 8.88
CA GLY A 177 7.72 10.78 8.22
C GLY A 177 6.67 9.73 7.85
N TYR A 178 6.81 8.49 8.31
CA TYR A 178 5.76 7.48 8.19
C TYR A 178 4.65 7.78 9.20
N LYS A 179 3.49 8.19 8.69
CA LYS A 179 2.35 8.66 9.53
C LYS A 179 1.33 7.58 9.85
N ALA A 180 1.38 6.46 9.13
CA ALA A 180 0.55 5.31 9.39
C ALA A 180 1.33 4.02 9.10
N MET A 181 1.00 2.97 9.84
CA MET A 181 1.56 1.64 9.60
C MET A 181 0.53 0.56 9.89
N HIS A 182 0.70 -0.59 9.26
CA HIS A 182 0.02 -1.79 9.70
C HIS A 182 1.04 -2.82 10.20
N VAL A 183 0.62 -3.57 11.20
CA VAL A 183 1.37 -4.73 11.69
C VAL A 183 0.75 -5.96 11.05
N SER A 184 1.39 -6.44 9.99
CA SER A 184 0.88 -7.57 9.21
C SER A 184 0.72 -8.82 10.05
N LEU A 185 -0.43 -9.50 9.88
CA LEU A 185 -0.77 -10.77 10.54
C LEU A 185 -0.95 -10.70 12.07
N ALA A 186 -0.88 -9.53 12.70
CA ALA A 186 -1.03 -9.39 14.14
C ALA A 186 -2.35 -9.98 14.66
N GLY A 187 -3.47 -9.66 14.01
CA GLY A 187 -4.79 -10.19 14.37
C GLY A 187 -4.89 -11.70 14.21
N MET A 188 -4.33 -12.26 13.14
CA MET A 188 -4.33 -13.71 12.90
C MET A 188 -3.51 -14.46 13.96
N ARG A 189 -2.39 -13.89 14.41
CA ARG A 189 -1.54 -14.48 15.47
C ARG A 189 -2.20 -14.45 16.83
N LEU A 190 -2.95 -13.38 17.14
CA LEU A 190 -3.71 -13.27 18.38
C LEU A 190 -4.88 -14.27 18.45
N LEU A 191 -5.52 -14.56 17.31
CA LEU A 191 -6.66 -15.46 17.21
C LEU A 191 -6.29 -16.93 17.01
N SER A 192 -5.05 -17.22 16.65
CA SER A 192 -4.55 -18.57 16.41
C SER A 192 -3.27 -18.82 17.22
N PRO A 193 -3.39 -19.08 18.54
CA PRO A 193 -2.24 -19.35 19.41
C PRO A 193 -1.49 -20.65 19.07
N ASP A 194 -2.08 -21.51 18.24
CA ASP A 194 -1.41 -22.72 17.75
C ASP A 194 -0.42 -22.38 16.62
N ASP A 195 0.75 -23.01 16.66
CA ASP A 195 1.92 -22.88 15.75
C ASP A 195 1.63 -23.10 14.24
N ARG A 196 0.41 -22.88 13.77
CA ARG A 196 0.01 -23.06 12.37
C ARG A 196 0.57 -21.99 11.43
N TYR A 197 1.20 -20.95 11.99
CA TYR A 197 1.95 -19.95 11.25
C TYR A 197 3.33 -19.80 11.90
N PRO A 198 4.32 -20.65 11.51
CA PRO A 198 5.66 -20.54 12.02
C PRO A 198 6.23 -19.15 11.72
N THR A 199 6.96 -18.64 12.71
CA THR A 199 7.67 -17.34 12.68
C THR A 199 8.68 -17.28 11.56
#